data_496028844af46cfd88773a536a38d607
#
_entry.id   496028844af46cfd88773a536a38d607
#
_cell.length_a   1.000
_cell.length_b   1.000
_cell.length_c   1.000
_cell.angle_alpha   90.00
_cell.angle_beta   90.00
_cell.angle_gamma   90.00
#
_symmetry.space_group_name_H-M   'P 1'
#
loop_
_entity.id
_entity.type
_entity.pdbx_description
1 polymer ?
#
loop_
_entity_poly.entity_id
_entity_poly.type
_entity_poly.pdbx_seq_one_letter_code
_entity_poly.pdbx_strand_id
1 'polypeptide(L)'
;GASIAFAATSALAAVVLDRPVGDAALLAAVLIVTGPTVIGPLLRQVRPRGRVGPILQAGGILIDPIGAILALLVFEVVHVEQQGGALTTVLGTLGRVGASGLAIGLLGAAVVWAGLRWFLVPDHLQQAVVLGTVVVTFALADHVQEESGLLAVTVMGLGLANQRRVSVERVAEFNETLQVLLVSGLFLLIAARLDLTELRADLGRNLVLLVGLVLVVRPLSVAAATWGSTLTRSERTFLAWVAPRGIVAAAVSSVFALRLDEAGLGGGGALASSVVVVIIGTILLAGLTARPLAVQLGLAQS
;
A
#
# COMPACT_ATOMS: atom_id res chain seq x y z
N GLY A 1 -11.34 -9.97 2.10
CA GLY A 1 -9.94 -10.23 1.69
C GLY A 1 -8.94 -9.61 2.67
N ALA A 2 -9.00 -8.28 2.86
CA ALA A 2 -8.04 -7.55 3.70
C ALA A 2 -8.00 -8.04 5.15
N SER A 3 -9.14 -8.20 5.80
CA SER A 3 -9.23 -8.67 7.19
C SER A 3 -8.66 -10.09 7.36
N ILE A 4 -8.92 -10.97 6.38
CA ILE A 4 -8.37 -12.34 6.40
C ILE A 4 -6.86 -12.31 6.18
N ALA A 5 -6.39 -11.48 5.23
CA ALA A 5 -4.97 -11.29 5.02
C ALA A 5 -4.27 -10.78 6.28
N PHE A 6 -4.87 -9.80 6.97
CA PHE A 6 -4.35 -9.25 8.22
C PHE A 6 -4.25 -10.33 9.31
N ALA A 7 -5.36 -11.01 9.61
CA ALA A 7 -5.40 -12.03 10.65
C ALA A 7 -4.42 -13.19 10.36
N ALA A 8 -4.40 -13.68 9.12
CA ALA A 8 -3.50 -14.76 8.72
C ALA A 8 -2.02 -14.33 8.72
N THR A 9 -1.72 -13.09 8.31
CA THR A 9 -0.35 -12.55 8.37
C THR A 9 0.09 -12.35 9.82
N SER A 10 -0.78 -11.83 10.71
CA SER A 10 -0.49 -11.67 12.13
C SER A 10 -0.17 -13.00 12.79
N ALA A 11 -1.01 -14.01 12.57
CA ALA A 11 -0.78 -15.35 13.10
C ALA A 11 0.52 -15.97 12.57
N LEU A 12 0.77 -15.85 11.26
CA LEU A 12 1.99 -16.36 10.64
C LEU A 12 3.24 -15.64 11.19
N ALA A 13 3.21 -14.32 11.32
CA ALA A 13 4.32 -13.54 11.84
C ALA A 13 4.60 -13.85 13.31
N ALA A 14 3.57 -13.99 14.15
CA ALA A 14 3.72 -14.36 15.55
C ALA A 14 4.41 -15.72 15.71
N VAL A 15 4.01 -16.71 14.92
CA VAL A 15 4.57 -18.06 14.99
C VAL A 15 5.98 -18.13 14.38
N VAL A 16 6.20 -17.54 13.20
CA VAL A 16 7.47 -17.68 12.47
C VAL A 16 8.57 -16.82 13.08
N LEU A 17 8.24 -15.60 13.49
CA LEU A 17 9.22 -14.65 14.02
C LEU A 17 9.34 -14.73 15.56
N ASP A 18 8.48 -15.52 16.21
CA ASP A 18 8.43 -15.65 17.69
C ASP A 18 8.29 -14.27 18.36
N ARG A 19 7.34 -13.45 17.87
CA ARG A 19 7.13 -12.07 18.33
C ARG A 19 5.81 -11.92 19.10
N PRO A 20 5.74 -10.94 20.02
CA PRO A 20 4.49 -10.56 20.66
C PRO A 20 3.39 -10.28 19.64
N VAL A 21 2.15 -10.59 20.01
CA VAL A 21 1.00 -10.44 19.11
C VAL A 21 0.87 -9.00 18.58
N GLY A 22 1.19 -8.00 19.39
CA GLY A 22 1.18 -6.59 18.98
C GLY A 22 2.15 -6.29 17.84
N ASP A 23 3.40 -6.71 17.96
CA ASP A 23 4.42 -6.51 16.92
C ASP A 23 4.10 -7.29 15.64
N ALA A 24 3.60 -8.53 15.81
CA ALA A 24 3.16 -9.35 14.70
C ALA A 24 1.95 -8.72 13.97
N ALA A 25 1.02 -8.11 14.69
CA ALA A 25 -0.11 -7.39 14.15
C ALA A 25 0.33 -6.11 13.43
N LEU A 26 1.28 -5.35 13.98
CA LEU A 26 1.84 -4.16 13.33
C LEU A 26 2.55 -4.53 12.02
N LEU A 27 3.39 -5.56 12.05
CA LEU A 27 4.03 -6.09 10.85
C LEU A 27 2.98 -6.54 9.81
N ALA A 28 1.92 -7.21 10.24
CA ALA A 28 0.84 -7.64 9.36
C ALA A 28 0.09 -6.46 8.75
N ALA A 29 -0.20 -5.41 9.51
CA ALA A 29 -0.86 -4.21 9.01
C ALA A 29 -0.02 -3.52 7.90
N VAL A 30 1.28 -3.43 8.10
CA VAL A 30 2.21 -2.93 7.07
C VAL A 30 2.26 -3.86 5.85
N LEU A 31 2.35 -5.17 6.08
CA LEU A 31 2.47 -6.16 4.99
C LEU A 31 1.17 -6.43 4.23
N ILE A 32 0.01 -5.97 4.69
CA ILE A 32 -1.25 -6.09 3.93
C ILE A 32 -1.24 -5.18 2.70
N VAL A 33 -0.50 -4.09 2.75
CA VAL A 33 -0.38 -3.11 1.68
C VAL A 33 0.24 -3.74 0.43
N THR A 34 -0.46 -3.64 -0.71
CA THR A 34 0.02 -4.10 -2.02
C THR A 34 0.17 -2.89 -2.93
N GLY A 35 1.41 -2.47 -3.18
CA GLY A 35 1.67 -1.18 -3.84
C GLY A 35 1.26 -1.14 -5.31
N PRO A 36 0.40 -0.20 -5.72
CA PRO A 36 0.07 0.06 -7.12
C PRO A 36 1.30 0.49 -7.93
N THR A 37 2.30 1.05 -7.27
CA THR A 37 3.57 1.49 -7.86
C THR A 37 4.38 0.37 -8.50
N VAL A 38 4.28 -0.85 -7.97
CA VAL A 38 4.93 -2.06 -8.52
C VAL A 38 3.98 -2.79 -9.48
N ILE A 39 2.68 -2.77 -9.17
CA ILE A 39 1.67 -3.44 -9.99
C ILE A 39 1.56 -2.78 -11.37
N GLY A 40 1.59 -1.46 -11.48
CA GLY A 40 1.49 -0.74 -12.75
C GLY A 40 2.53 -1.17 -13.80
N PRO A 41 3.83 -1.05 -13.54
CA PRO A 41 4.88 -1.55 -14.44
C PRO A 41 4.75 -3.04 -14.78
N LEU A 42 4.42 -3.88 -13.79
CA LEU A 42 4.23 -5.30 -14.00
C LEU A 42 3.07 -5.60 -14.96
N LEU A 43 1.94 -4.92 -14.82
CA LEU A 43 0.79 -5.08 -15.71
C LEU A 43 1.08 -4.60 -17.13
N ARG A 44 1.90 -3.55 -17.29
CA ARG A 44 2.37 -3.09 -18.61
C ARG A 44 3.22 -4.14 -19.33
N GLN A 45 4.03 -4.87 -18.56
CA GLN A 45 4.89 -5.94 -19.08
C GLN A 45 4.11 -7.20 -19.42
N VAL A 46 3.17 -7.61 -18.56
CA VAL A 46 2.41 -8.87 -18.68
C VAL A 46 1.21 -8.72 -19.60
N ARG A 47 0.54 -7.55 -19.58
CA ARG A 47 -0.69 -7.23 -20.32
C ARG A 47 -1.75 -8.32 -20.17
N PRO A 48 -2.20 -8.62 -18.95
CA PRO A 48 -3.14 -9.71 -18.74
C PRO A 48 -4.51 -9.38 -19.37
N ARG A 49 -5.12 -10.38 -19.98
CA ARG A 49 -6.49 -10.29 -20.53
C ARG A 49 -7.52 -10.28 -19.41
N GLY A 50 -8.70 -9.78 -19.71
CA GLY A 50 -9.85 -9.83 -18.81
C GLY A 50 -9.82 -8.78 -17.69
N ARG A 51 -10.34 -9.15 -16.52
CA ARG A 51 -10.55 -8.25 -15.38
C ARG A 51 -9.39 -8.18 -14.40
N VAL A 52 -8.37 -9.01 -14.57
CA VAL A 52 -7.27 -9.17 -13.60
C VAL A 52 -6.47 -7.87 -13.43
N GLY A 53 -6.14 -7.19 -14.53
CA GLY A 53 -5.41 -5.94 -14.48
C GLY A 53 -6.13 -4.85 -13.67
N PRO A 54 -7.36 -4.48 -14.05
CA PRO A 54 -8.17 -3.52 -13.28
C PRO A 54 -8.38 -3.90 -11.82
N ILE A 55 -8.58 -5.19 -11.51
CA ILE A 55 -8.75 -5.65 -10.11
C ILE A 55 -7.48 -5.45 -9.30
N LEU A 56 -6.32 -5.81 -9.84
CA LEU A 56 -5.04 -5.61 -9.15
C LEU A 56 -4.75 -4.13 -8.93
N GLN A 57 -4.99 -3.30 -9.94
CA GLN A 57 -4.74 -1.87 -9.86
C GLN A 57 -5.66 -1.18 -8.86
N ALA A 58 -6.97 -1.41 -8.95
CA ALA A 58 -7.93 -0.85 -8.01
C ALA A 58 -7.70 -1.37 -6.58
N GLY A 59 -7.40 -2.67 -6.44
CA GLY A 59 -7.07 -3.28 -5.16
C GLY A 59 -5.84 -2.63 -4.52
N GLY A 60 -4.77 -2.38 -5.29
CA GLY A 60 -3.57 -1.70 -4.80
C GLY A 60 -3.87 -0.29 -4.30
N ILE A 61 -4.59 0.53 -5.08
CA ILE A 61 -4.92 1.91 -4.71
C ILE A 61 -5.73 1.98 -3.42
N LEU A 62 -6.71 1.08 -3.24
CA LEU A 62 -7.59 1.10 -2.08
C LEU A 62 -6.93 0.53 -0.81
N ILE A 63 -6.02 -0.44 -0.96
CA ILE A 63 -5.41 -1.08 0.20
C ILE A 63 -4.32 -0.22 0.86
N ASP A 64 -3.70 0.70 0.12
CA ASP A 64 -2.63 1.55 0.65
C ASP A 64 -3.11 2.41 1.85
N PRO A 65 -4.16 3.24 1.74
CA PRO A 65 -4.63 4.01 2.89
C PRO A 65 -5.23 3.11 3.98
N ILE A 66 -5.87 1.99 3.63
CA ILE A 66 -6.42 1.04 4.61
C ILE A 66 -5.29 0.44 5.45
N GLY A 67 -4.19 0.05 4.83
CA GLY A 67 -3.05 -0.54 5.53
C GLY A 67 -2.34 0.45 6.45
N ALA A 68 -2.15 1.70 6.00
CA ALA A 68 -1.55 2.75 6.82
C ALA A 68 -2.42 3.07 8.06
N ILE A 69 -3.72 3.25 7.86
CA ILE A 69 -4.68 3.45 8.95
C ILE A 69 -4.69 2.25 9.91
N LEU A 70 -4.66 1.03 9.38
CA LEU A 70 -4.63 -0.17 10.21
C LEU A 70 -3.34 -0.26 11.03
N ALA A 71 -2.19 0.11 10.46
CA ALA A 71 -0.92 0.15 11.17
C ALA A 71 -0.95 1.18 12.31
N LEU A 72 -1.52 2.37 12.06
CA LEU A 72 -1.74 3.39 13.09
C LEU A 72 -2.62 2.85 14.23
N LEU A 73 -3.76 2.23 13.89
CA LEU A 73 -4.68 1.69 14.89
C LEU A 73 -4.05 0.58 15.73
N VAL A 74 -3.30 -0.33 15.10
CA VAL A 74 -2.59 -1.40 15.82
C VAL A 74 -1.53 -0.79 16.75
N PHE A 75 -0.79 0.21 16.26
CA PHE A 75 0.20 0.90 17.06
C PHE A 75 -0.43 1.60 18.27
N GLU A 76 -1.54 2.32 18.08
CA GLU A 76 -2.28 2.97 19.16
C GLU A 76 -2.81 1.95 20.18
N VAL A 77 -3.40 0.83 19.73
CA VAL A 77 -3.92 -0.22 20.62
C VAL A 77 -2.80 -0.84 21.44
N VAL A 78 -1.67 -1.19 20.82
CA VAL A 78 -0.51 -1.79 21.54
C VAL A 78 0.05 -0.83 22.61
N HIS A 79 0.00 0.48 22.36
CA HIS A 79 0.50 1.49 23.30
C HIS A 79 -0.52 1.91 24.35
N VAL A 80 -1.82 1.99 24.00
CA VAL A 80 -2.91 2.51 24.84
C VAL A 80 -3.55 1.41 25.71
N GLU A 81 -3.26 0.15 25.45
CA GLU A 81 -3.77 -0.98 26.24
C GLU A 81 -3.47 -0.85 27.76
N GLN A 82 -2.52 0.02 28.11
CA GLN A 82 -2.21 0.37 29.50
C GLN A 82 -3.21 1.36 30.16
N GLN A 83 -4.13 1.99 29.42
CA GLN A 83 -5.00 3.07 29.94
C GLN A 83 -6.51 2.81 29.89
N GLY A 84 -6.97 1.66 29.39
CA GLY A 84 -8.40 1.27 29.37
C GLY A 84 -9.26 2.15 28.45
N GLY A 85 -9.69 1.62 27.30
CA GLY A 85 -10.57 2.34 26.37
C GLY A 85 -10.26 2.12 24.88
N ALA A 86 -9.60 0.99 24.56
CA ALA A 86 -9.14 0.69 23.20
C ALA A 86 -10.23 0.89 22.11
N LEU A 87 -11.47 0.45 22.34
CA LEU A 87 -12.53 0.56 21.33
C LEU A 87 -12.95 1.99 21.03
N THR A 88 -13.08 2.83 22.07
CA THR A 88 -13.46 4.26 21.88
C THR A 88 -12.34 5.03 21.18
N THR A 89 -11.09 4.73 21.50
CA THR A 89 -9.92 5.31 20.85
C THR A 89 -9.87 4.90 19.37
N VAL A 90 -9.98 3.61 19.05
CA VAL A 90 -10.00 3.09 17.68
C VAL A 90 -11.11 3.72 16.84
N LEU A 91 -12.35 3.75 17.35
CA LEU A 91 -13.48 4.36 16.65
C LEU A 91 -13.31 5.87 16.47
N GLY A 92 -12.77 6.56 17.49
CA GLY A 92 -12.47 7.98 17.43
C GLY A 92 -11.41 8.31 16.39
N THR A 93 -10.32 7.55 16.33
CA THR A 93 -9.24 7.71 15.35
C THR A 93 -9.73 7.41 13.94
N LEU A 94 -10.45 6.30 13.74
CA LEU A 94 -11.07 5.99 12.44
C LEU A 94 -12.00 7.11 11.97
N GLY A 95 -12.84 7.63 12.86
CA GLY A 95 -13.74 8.74 12.54
C GLY A 95 -12.98 10.01 12.14
N ARG A 96 -11.93 10.37 12.87
CA ARG A 96 -11.11 11.55 12.57
C ARG A 96 -10.33 11.40 11.28
N VAL A 97 -9.61 10.28 11.09
CA VAL A 97 -8.88 9.98 9.86
C VAL A 97 -9.81 9.95 8.65
N GLY A 98 -10.97 9.30 8.79
CA GLY A 98 -11.99 9.25 7.73
C GLY A 98 -12.53 10.62 7.38
N ALA A 99 -12.95 11.40 8.37
CA ALA A 99 -13.54 12.72 8.16
C ALA A 99 -12.52 13.72 7.59
N SER A 100 -11.29 13.80 8.16
CA SER A 100 -10.24 14.70 7.67
C SER A 100 -9.79 14.33 6.27
N GLY A 101 -9.54 13.03 6.00
CA GLY A 101 -9.13 12.55 4.68
C GLY A 101 -10.19 12.80 3.61
N LEU A 102 -11.47 12.51 3.90
CA LEU A 102 -12.58 12.79 2.98
C LEU A 102 -12.74 14.30 2.73
N ALA A 103 -12.81 15.11 3.79
CA ALA A 103 -13.06 16.55 3.65
C ALA A 103 -11.92 17.26 2.89
N ILE A 104 -10.66 17.02 3.29
CA ILE A 104 -9.51 17.66 2.67
C ILE A 104 -9.26 17.10 1.26
N GLY A 105 -9.46 15.79 1.04
CA GLY A 105 -9.35 15.18 -0.27
C GLY A 105 -10.38 15.71 -1.27
N LEU A 106 -11.65 15.85 -0.86
CA LEU A 106 -12.68 16.46 -1.70
C LEU A 106 -12.41 17.93 -1.98
N LEU A 107 -11.89 18.67 -0.99
CA LEU A 107 -11.48 20.06 -1.17
C LEU A 107 -10.35 20.18 -2.19
N GLY A 108 -9.31 19.34 -2.09
CA GLY A 108 -8.22 19.27 -3.06
C GLY A 108 -8.71 18.95 -4.47
N ALA A 109 -9.62 17.97 -4.60
CA ALA A 109 -10.24 17.64 -5.88
C ALA A 109 -11.02 18.84 -6.46
N ALA A 110 -11.78 19.55 -5.63
CA ALA A 110 -12.55 20.72 -6.04
C ALA A 110 -11.63 21.87 -6.49
N VAL A 111 -10.53 22.12 -5.79
CA VAL A 111 -9.54 23.15 -6.15
C VAL A 111 -8.92 22.85 -7.51
N VAL A 112 -8.45 21.62 -7.75
CA VAL A 112 -7.88 21.23 -9.04
C VAL A 112 -8.94 21.29 -10.13
N TRP A 113 -10.13 20.75 -9.89
CA TRP A 113 -11.23 20.78 -10.87
C TRP A 113 -11.59 22.22 -11.24
N ALA A 114 -11.73 23.12 -10.27
CA ALA A 114 -12.04 24.52 -10.47
C ALA A 114 -10.93 25.24 -11.26
N GLY A 115 -9.67 25.04 -10.87
CA GLY A 115 -8.52 25.64 -11.54
C GLY A 115 -8.43 25.26 -13.03
N LEU A 116 -8.65 23.97 -13.32
CA LEU A 116 -8.64 23.46 -14.71
C LEU A 116 -9.91 23.86 -15.48
N ARG A 117 -11.09 23.83 -14.83
CA ARG A 117 -12.38 24.11 -15.46
C ARG A 117 -12.55 25.56 -15.90
N TRP A 118 -12.05 26.47 -15.09
CA TRP A 118 -12.15 27.93 -15.36
C TRP A 118 -10.89 28.48 -16.02
N PHE A 119 -10.00 27.63 -16.52
CA PHE A 119 -8.75 28.02 -17.16
C PHE A 119 -7.90 29.01 -16.33
N LEU A 120 -7.97 28.90 -15.00
CA LEU A 120 -7.17 29.74 -14.10
C LEU A 120 -5.69 29.37 -14.15
N VAL A 121 -5.38 28.16 -14.58
CA VAL A 121 -4.00 27.63 -14.69
C VAL A 121 -3.64 27.49 -16.18
N PRO A 122 -2.60 28.18 -16.65
CA PRO A 122 -2.08 28.00 -18.02
C PRO A 122 -1.68 26.55 -18.30
N ASP A 123 -1.86 26.08 -19.52
CA ASP A 123 -1.63 24.66 -19.90
C ASP A 123 -0.25 24.14 -19.51
N HIS A 124 0.79 24.96 -19.65
CA HIS A 124 2.16 24.57 -19.32
C HIS A 124 2.44 24.46 -17.81
N LEU A 125 1.57 25.01 -16.96
CA LEU A 125 1.70 24.95 -15.50
C LEU A 125 0.75 23.92 -14.84
N GLN A 126 -0.19 23.37 -15.59
CA GLN A 126 -1.21 22.46 -15.03
C GLN A 126 -0.59 21.29 -14.27
N GLN A 127 0.45 20.67 -14.82
CA GLN A 127 1.13 19.55 -14.20
C GLN A 127 1.76 19.91 -12.85
N ALA A 128 2.47 21.05 -12.81
CA ALA A 128 3.14 21.54 -11.59
C ALA A 128 2.12 21.96 -10.53
N VAL A 129 1.05 22.66 -10.91
CA VAL A 129 0.00 23.11 -9.99
C VAL A 129 -0.76 21.92 -9.42
N VAL A 130 -1.10 20.92 -10.25
CA VAL A 130 -1.77 19.71 -9.74
C VAL A 130 -0.86 18.94 -8.79
N LEU A 131 0.42 18.75 -9.13
CA LEU A 131 1.38 18.10 -8.25
C LEU A 131 1.53 18.87 -6.91
N GLY A 132 1.67 20.19 -6.98
CA GLY A 132 1.73 21.04 -5.79
C GLY A 132 0.46 20.91 -4.94
N THR A 133 -0.72 20.88 -5.56
CA THR A 133 -1.99 20.69 -4.85
C THR A 133 -2.06 19.30 -4.20
N VAL A 134 -1.57 18.24 -4.85
CA VAL A 134 -1.49 16.89 -4.25
C VAL A 134 -0.61 16.91 -2.99
N VAL A 135 0.59 17.50 -3.07
CA VAL A 135 1.50 17.60 -1.93
C VAL A 135 0.88 18.40 -0.78
N VAL A 136 0.26 19.55 -1.08
CA VAL A 136 -0.43 20.37 -0.08
C VAL A 136 -1.61 19.63 0.54
N THR A 137 -2.43 18.96 -0.27
CA THR A 137 -3.56 18.15 0.22
C THR A 137 -3.10 17.05 1.15
N PHE A 138 -2.03 16.33 0.78
CA PHE A 138 -1.42 15.32 1.63
C PHE A 138 -0.94 15.92 2.95
N ALA A 139 -0.10 16.96 2.89
CA ALA A 139 0.51 17.57 4.07
C ALA A 139 -0.52 18.18 5.02
N LEU A 140 -1.55 18.86 4.49
CA LEU A 140 -2.62 19.43 5.29
C LEU A 140 -3.44 18.35 6.00
N ALA A 141 -3.80 17.29 5.29
CA ALA A 141 -4.56 16.19 5.87
C ALA A 141 -3.76 15.50 6.97
N ASP A 142 -2.50 15.18 6.70
CA ASP A 142 -1.61 14.50 7.63
C ASP A 142 -1.29 15.37 8.87
N HIS A 143 -1.19 16.70 8.69
CA HIS A 143 -1.02 17.64 9.80
C HIS A 143 -2.27 17.70 10.70
N VAL A 144 -3.47 17.65 10.13
CA VAL A 144 -4.74 17.64 10.88
C VAL A 144 -4.95 16.35 11.63
N GLN A 145 -4.65 15.23 10.98
CA GLN A 145 -4.75 13.89 11.55
C GLN A 145 -3.72 12.98 10.88
N GLU A 146 -2.85 12.40 11.66
CA GLU A 146 -1.83 11.44 11.19
C GLU A 146 -2.45 10.33 10.34
N GLU A 147 -1.74 9.93 9.28
CA GLU A 147 -2.13 8.91 8.28
C GLU A 147 -3.39 9.25 7.45
N SER A 148 -3.98 10.43 7.62
CA SER A 148 -5.12 10.85 6.78
C SER A 148 -4.68 11.37 5.40
N GLY A 149 -3.40 11.72 5.23
CA GLY A 149 -2.84 12.22 3.98
C GLY A 149 -3.02 11.25 2.80
N LEU A 150 -2.73 9.96 3.01
CA LEU A 150 -2.92 8.92 1.99
C LEU A 150 -4.39 8.77 1.58
N LEU A 151 -5.31 8.84 2.55
CA LEU A 151 -6.74 8.80 2.27
C LEU A 151 -7.19 10.05 1.50
N ALA A 152 -6.71 11.23 1.89
CA ALA A 152 -7.06 12.48 1.24
C ALA A 152 -6.66 12.50 -0.24
N VAL A 153 -5.42 12.13 -0.56
CA VAL A 153 -4.97 12.11 -1.97
C VAL A 153 -5.65 11.00 -2.77
N THR A 154 -6.03 9.89 -2.14
CA THR A 154 -6.81 8.82 -2.79
C THR A 154 -8.22 9.33 -3.14
N VAL A 155 -8.90 9.98 -2.20
CA VAL A 155 -10.21 10.61 -2.43
C VAL A 155 -10.13 11.70 -3.49
N MET A 156 -9.11 12.55 -3.44
CA MET A 156 -8.83 13.56 -4.46
C MET A 156 -8.68 12.93 -5.84
N GLY A 157 -7.86 11.88 -5.97
CA GLY A 157 -7.65 11.16 -7.23
C GLY A 157 -8.93 10.52 -7.75
N LEU A 158 -9.71 9.86 -6.90
CA LEU A 158 -11.02 9.29 -7.26
C LEU A 158 -12.01 10.37 -7.71
N GLY A 159 -12.04 11.51 -7.03
CA GLY A 159 -12.88 12.65 -7.41
C GLY A 159 -12.54 13.17 -8.80
N LEU A 160 -11.24 13.34 -9.08
CA LEU A 160 -10.76 13.80 -10.39
C LEU A 160 -10.95 12.76 -11.50
N ALA A 161 -10.79 11.47 -11.20
CA ALA A 161 -10.98 10.39 -12.17
C ALA A 161 -12.45 10.19 -12.57
N ASN A 162 -13.39 10.43 -11.67
CA ASN A 162 -14.81 10.22 -11.93
C ASN A 162 -15.52 11.43 -12.56
N GLN A 163 -14.91 12.61 -12.58
CA GLN A 163 -15.47 13.76 -13.27
C GLN A 163 -15.23 13.67 -14.78
N ARG A 164 -16.17 14.22 -15.60
CA ARG A 164 -16.15 14.13 -17.07
C ARG A 164 -15.96 15.48 -17.76
N ARG A 165 -15.78 16.55 -17.01
CA ARG A 165 -15.80 17.93 -17.55
C ARG A 165 -14.41 18.49 -17.88
N VAL A 166 -13.36 17.89 -17.34
CA VAL A 166 -11.97 18.31 -17.53
C VAL A 166 -11.12 17.10 -17.85
N SER A 167 -10.29 17.19 -18.89
CA SER A 167 -9.32 16.14 -19.21
C SER A 167 -8.14 16.22 -18.25
N VAL A 168 -7.87 15.10 -17.56
CA VAL A 168 -6.72 14.95 -16.65
C VAL A 168 -5.64 14.02 -17.23
N GLU A 169 -5.77 13.61 -18.50
CA GLU A 169 -4.88 12.63 -19.14
C GLU A 169 -3.42 13.08 -19.14
N ARG A 170 -3.15 14.34 -19.57
CA ARG A 170 -1.78 14.89 -19.59
C ARG A 170 -1.15 14.96 -18.19
N VAL A 171 -1.97 15.27 -17.19
CA VAL A 171 -1.52 15.29 -15.78
C VAL A 171 -1.22 13.87 -15.31
N ALA A 172 -2.04 12.89 -15.69
CA ALA A 172 -1.82 11.49 -15.34
C ALA A 172 -0.53 10.93 -15.97
N GLU A 173 -0.27 11.19 -17.25
CA GLU A 173 0.96 10.77 -17.96
C GLU A 173 2.23 11.35 -17.32
N PHE A 174 2.20 12.62 -16.96
CA PHE A 174 3.32 13.26 -16.27
C PHE A 174 3.57 12.62 -14.89
N ASN A 175 2.50 12.43 -14.12
CA ASN A 175 2.59 11.84 -12.80
C ASN A 175 3.06 10.37 -12.87
N GLU A 176 2.70 9.60 -13.90
CA GLU A 176 3.24 8.25 -14.10
C GLU A 176 4.75 8.26 -14.31
N THR A 177 5.27 9.20 -15.11
CA THR A 177 6.71 9.32 -15.34
C THR A 177 7.44 9.74 -14.06
N LEU A 178 6.91 10.73 -13.36
CA LEU A 178 7.44 11.19 -12.08
C LEU A 178 7.41 10.10 -11.01
N GLN A 179 6.32 9.31 -10.96
CA GLN A 179 6.20 8.18 -10.08
C GLN A 179 7.34 7.16 -10.26
N VAL A 180 7.66 6.79 -11.51
CA VAL A 180 8.75 5.83 -11.77
C VAL A 180 10.08 6.37 -11.25
N LEU A 181 10.37 7.66 -11.47
CA LEU A 181 11.60 8.30 -11.01
C LEU A 181 11.68 8.35 -9.49
N LEU A 182 10.62 8.83 -8.83
CA LEU A 182 10.56 8.94 -7.37
C LEU A 182 10.62 7.57 -6.68
N VAL A 183 9.88 6.58 -7.19
CA VAL A 183 9.86 5.22 -6.66
C VAL A 183 11.25 4.58 -6.80
N SER A 184 11.90 4.74 -7.96
CA SER A 184 13.25 4.20 -8.18
C SER A 184 14.27 4.84 -7.24
N GLY A 185 14.22 6.18 -7.09
CA GLY A 185 15.10 6.91 -6.17
C GLY A 185 14.88 6.48 -4.70
N LEU A 186 13.62 6.31 -4.30
CA LEU A 186 13.29 5.90 -2.94
C LEU A 186 13.72 4.46 -2.64
N PHE A 187 13.60 3.53 -3.60
CA PHE A 187 14.15 2.17 -3.43
C PHE A 187 15.67 2.18 -3.29
N LEU A 188 16.38 3.04 -4.02
CA LEU A 188 17.84 3.20 -3.85
C LEU A 188 18.19 3.73 -2.47
N LEU A 189 17.44 4.72 -1.96
CA LEU A 189 17.65 5.27 -0.61
C LEU A 189 17.37 4.24 0.49
N ILE A 190 16.31 3.45 0.35
CA ILE A 190 16.00 2.37 1.30
C ILE A 190 17.11 1.31 1.26
N ALA A 191 17.55 0.91 0.07
CA ALA A 191 18.63 -0.06 -0.07
C ALA A 191 19.96 0.43 0.54
N ALA A 192 20.25 1.73 0.42
CA ALA A 192 21.46 2.34 1.00
C ALA A 192 21.43 2.43 2.53
N ARG A 193 20.24 2.45 3.14
CA ARG A 193 20.04 2.49 4.61
C ARG A 193 19.90 1.13 5.26
N LEU A 194 19.89 0.05 4.48
CA LEU A 194 19.75 -1.31 5.02
C LEU A 194 20.99 -1.70 5.82
N ASP A 195 20.79 -2.05 7.10
CA ASP A 195 21.82 -2.73 7.88
C ASP A 195 21.82 -4.22 7.51
N LEU A 196 22.90 -4.61 6.82
CA LEU A 196 23.09 -6.00 6.39
C LEU A 196 23.26 -6.97 7.56
N THR A 197 23.63 -6.48 8.74
CA THR A 197 23.80 -7.29 9.93
C THR A 197 22.44 -7.70 10.48
N GLU A 198 21.53 -6.74 10.65
CA GLU A 198 20.14 -7.00 11.05
C GLU A 198 19.40 -7.83 10.02
N LEU A 199 19.62 -7.55 8.73
CA LEU A 199 19.01 -8.31 7.65
C LEU A 199 19.39 -9.79 7.69
N ARG A 200 20.65 -10.10 8.00
CA ARG A 200 21.17 -11.47 8.07
C ARG A 200 20.72 -12.20 9.33
N ALA A 201 20.53 -11.51 10.45
CA ALA A 201 20.18 -12.11 11.72
C ALA A 201 18.89 -12.95 11.65
N ASP A 202 17.86 -12.43 10.99
CA ASP A 202 16.55 -13.07 10.88
C ASP A 202 16.17 -13.50 9.44
N LEU A 203 17.16 -13.54 8.54
CA LEU A 203 16.90 -13.83 7.13
C LEU A 203 16.12 -15.14 6.91
N GLY A 204 16.49 -16.19 7.61
CA GLY A 204 15.82 -17.49 7.52
C GLY A 204 14.34 -17.42 7.91
N ARG A 205 14.03 -16.77 9.03
CA ARG A 205 12.65 -16.58 9.51
C ARG A 205 11.86 -15.68 8.56
N ASN A 206 12.47 -14.61 8.05
CA ASN A 206 11.85 -13.69 7.09
C ASN A 206 11.58 -14.37 5.74
N LEU A 207 12.42 -15.31 5.29
CA LEU A 207 12.15 -16.12 4.10
C LEU A 207 11.00 -17.10 4.33
N VAL A 208 10.88 -17.71 5.50
CA VAL A 208 9.72 -18.55 5.85
C VAL A 208 8.44 -17.72 5.87
N LEU A 209 8.50 -16.50 6.44
CA LEU A 209 7.39 -15.55 6.42
C LEU A 209 6.99 -15.21 4.98
N LEU A 210 7.95 -14.88 4.10
CA LEU A 210 7.71 -14.60 2.68
C LEU A 210 7.01 -15.76 1.99
N VAL A 211 7.51 -16.99 2.16
CA VAL A 211 6.92 -18.20 1.56
C VAL A 211 5.50 -18.41 2.08
N GLY A 212 5.27 -18.27 3.38
CA GLY A 212 3.95 -18.37 3.99
C GLY A 212 2.97 -17.30 3.47
N LEU A 213 3.44 -16.07 3.30
CA LEU A 213 2.64 -14.98 2.73
C LEU A 213 2.19 -15.29 1.29
N VAL A 214 3.11 -15.80 0.46
CA VAL A 214 2.83 -16.07 -0.96
C VAL A 214 1.99 -17.33 -1.14
N LEU A 215 2.31 -18.41 -0.41
CA LEU A 215 1.70 -19.72 -0.63
C LEU A 215 0.46 -20.00 0.22
N VAL A 216 0.29 -19.30 1.34
CA VAL A 216 -0.85 -19.55 2.27
C VAL A 216 -1.72 -18.31 2.39
N VAL A 217 -1.18 -17.20 2.87
CA VAL A 217 -1.98 -16.01 3.19
C VAL A 217 -2.65 -15.43 1.95
N ARG A 218 -1.89 -15.26 0.89
CA ARG A 218 -2.42 -14.65 -0.34
C ARG A 218 -3.46 -15.51 -1.04
N PRO A 219 -3.27 -16.81 -1.30
CA PRO A 219 -4.32 -17.66 -1.84
C PRO A 219 -5.58 -17.68 -0.97
N LEU A 220 -5.44 -17.77 0.36
CA LEU A 220 -6.56 -17.75 1.29
C LEU A 220 -7.35 -16.43 1.19
N SER A 221 -6.67 -15.30 1.19
CA SER A 221 -7.28 -13.98 1.11
C SER A 221 -8.00 -13.75 -0.23
N VAL A 222 -7.40 -14.21 -1.34
CA VAL A 222 -8.01 -14.12 -2.67
C VAL A 222 -9.20 -15.08 -2.79
N ALA A 223 -9.08 -16.30 -2.30
CA ALA A 223 -10.21 -17.26 -2.29
C ALA A 223 -11.42 -16.69 -1.54
N ALA A 224 -11.18 -16.10 -0.37
CA ALA A 224 -12.23 -15.47 0.41
C ALA A 224 -12.80 -14.19 -0.25
N ALA A 225 -11.94 -13.35 -0.85
CA ALA A 225 -12.38 -12.13 -1.51
C ALA A 225 -13.15 -12.38 -2.81
N THR A 226 -12.85 -13.49 -3.47
CA THR A 226 -13.48 -13.86 -4.74
C THR A 226 -14.60 -14.90 -4.59
N TRP A 227 -15.00 -15.21 -3.35
CA TRP A 227 -16.09 -16.13 -3.08
C TRP A 227 -17.40 -15.61 -3.73
N GLY A 228 -18.04 -16.44 -4.53
CA GLY A 228 -19.24 -16.05 -5.28
C GLY A 228 -19.01 -15.12 -6.48
N SER A 229 -17.76 -14.74 -6.80
CA SER A 229 -17.47 -13.93 -7.99
C SER A 229 -17.49 -14.77 -9.27
N THR A 230 -17.67 -14.10 -10.41
CA THR A 230 -17.66 -14.71 -11.76
C THR A 230 -16.23 -14.93 -12.32
N LEU A 231 -15.19 -14.76 -11.49
CA LEU A 231 -13.81 -14.94 -11.91
C LEU A 231 -13.49 -16.41 -12.18
N THR A 232 -12.77 -16.66 -13.26
CA THR A 232 -12.28 -17.99 -13.62
C THR A 232 -11.20 -18.47 -12.65
N ARG A 233 -10.93 -19.77 -12.64
CA ARG A 233 -9.85 -20.34 -11.83
C ARG A 233 -8.49 -19.76 -12.21
N SER A 234 -8.23 -19.56 -13.52
CA SER A 234 -7.00 -18.93 -14.01
C SER A 234 -6.82 -17.51 -13.47
N GLU A 235 -7.88 -16.69 -13.49
CA GLU A 235 -7.85 -15.33 -12.95
C GLU A 235 -7.58 -15.33 -11.44
N ARG A 236 -8.25 -16.19 -10.67
CA ARG A 236 -8.03 -16.31 -9.22
C ARG A 236 -6.60 -16.77 -8.91
N THR A 237 -6.05 -17.74 -9.64
CA THR A 237 -4.67 -18.20 -9.46
C THR A 237 -3.68 -17.08 -9.73
N PHE A 238 -3.88 -16.31 -10.81
CA PHE A 238 -3.03 -15.18 -11.12
C PHE A 238 -3.11 -14.09 -10.04
N LEU A 239 -4.31 -13.74 -9.57
CA LEU A 239 -4.52 -12.78 -8.48
C LEU A 239 -3.89 -13.25 -7.15
N ALA A 240 -3.92 -14.54 -6.88
CA ALA A 240 -3.32 -15.13 -5.70
C ALA A 240 -1.79 -15.10 -5.74
N TRP A 241 -1.21 -15.27 -6.92
CA TRP A 241 0.24 -15.29 -7.10
C TRP A 241 0.86 -13.89 -7.18
N VAL A 242 0.22 -12.98 -7.94
CA VAL A 242 0.75 -11.64 -8.20
C VAL A 242 0.27 -10.66 -7.12
N ALA A 243 1.10 -10.47 -6.13
CA ALA A 243 0.85 -9.52 -5.04
C ALA A 243 2.16 -8.88 -4.55
N PRO A 244 2.88 -8.14 -5.41
CA PRO A 244 4.11 -7.50 -4.99
C PRO A 244 3.80 -6.44 -3.91
N ARG A 245 4.64 -6.39 -2.89
CA ARG A 245 4.57 -5.34 -1.88
C ARG A 245 5.27 -4.09 -2.40
N GLY A 246 4.74 -2.93 -2.07
CA GLY A 246 5.18 -1.66 -2.62
C GLY A 246 5.98 -0.81 -1.64
N ILE A 247 6.33 0.37 -2.13
CA ILE A 247 7.12 1.36 -1.41
C ILE A 247 6.36 1.95 -0.22
N VAL A 248 5.02 1.97 -0.26
CA VAL A 248 4.19 2.43 0.85
C VAL A 248 4.42 1.56 2.08
N ALA A 249 4.52 0.23 1.92
CA ALA A 249 4.86 -0.66 3.02
C ALA A 249 6.25 -0.34 3.62
N ALA A 250 7.25 -0.01 2.79
CA ALA A 250 8.56 0.40 3.27
C ALA A 250 8.51 1.74 4.01
N ALA A 251 7.80 2.73 3.48
CA ALA A 251 7.67 4.05 4.11
C ALA A 251 6.94 3.95 5.47
N VAL A 252 5.81 3.27 5.50
CA VAL A 252 5.02 3.05 6.71
C VAL A 252 5.84 2.27 7.75
N SER A 253 6.56 1.20 7.34
CA SER A 253 7.42 0.46 8.26
C SER A 253 8.54 1.32 8.85
N SER A 254 9.11 2.24 8.07
CA SER A 254 10.16 3.13 8.56
C SER A 254 9.64 4.14 9.60
N VAL A 255 8.42 4.67 9.38
CA VAL A 255 7.77 5.58 10.33
C VAL A 255 7.50 4.85 11.65
N PHE A 256 6.88 3.66 11.59
CA PHE A 256 6.58 2.91 12.81
C PHE A 256 7.83 2.33 13.49
N ALA A 257 8.90 2.00 12.73
CA ALA A 257 10.17 1.64 13.32
C ALA A 257 10.75 2.77 14.19
N LEU A 258 10.74 4.01 13.67
CA LEU A 258 11.18 5.18 14.44
C LEU A 258 10.29 5.40 15.67
N ARG A 259 8.98 5.31 15.54
CA ARG A 259 8.04 5.46 16.68
C ARG A 259 8.26 4.39 17.76
N LEU A 260 8.55 3.15 17.38
CA LEU A 260 8.88 2.07 18.33
C LEU A 260 10.17 2.39 19.09
N ASP A 261 11.18 2.90 18.40
CA ASP A 261 12.47 3.24 19.01
C ASP A 261 12.34 4.48 19.91
N GLU A 262 11.60 5.53 19.50
CA GLU A 262 11.30 6.72 20.31
C GLU A 262 10.48 6.37 21.58
N ALA A 263 9.57 5.41 21.49
CA ALA A 263 8.79 4.91 22.62
C ALA A 263 9.61 3.98 23.56
N GLY A 264 10.86 3.65 23.20
CA GLY A 264 11.71 2.75 23.98
C GLY A 264 11.29 1.29 23.96
N LEU A 265 10.43 0.87 23.03
CA LEU A 265 9.91 -0.48 22.92
C LEU A 265 10.86 -1.40 22.16
N GLY A 266 11.78 -0.85 21.39
CA GLY A 266 12.69 -1.61 20.52
C GLY A 266 11.98 -2.36 19.40
N GLY A 267 12.75 -3.11 18.60
CA GLY A 267 12.19 -3.92 17.51
C GLY A 267 11.95 -3.20 16.21
N GLY A 268 12.18 -1.87 16.14
CA GLY A 268 11.99 -1.08 14.92
C GLY A 268 12.86 -1.56 13.76
N GLY A 269 14.15 -1.81 13.98
CA GLY A 269 15.04 -2.34 12.96
C GLY A 269 14.61 -3.71 12.44
N ALA A 270 14.15 -4.60 13.34
CA ALA A 270 13.65 -5.89 12.96
C ALA A 270 12.30 -5.84 12.22
N LEU A 271 11.44 -4.86 12.48
CA LEU A 271 10.24 -4.57 11.69
C LEU A 271 10.63 -4.17 10.25
N ALA A 272 11.50 -3.18 10.14
CA ALA A 272 11.95 -2.67 8.85
C ALA A 272 12.65 -3.75 8.00
N SER A 273 13.56 -4.53 8.59
CA SER A 273 14.27 -5.61 7.90
C SER A 273 13.31 -6.69 7.39
N SER A 274 12.32 -7.10 8.19
CA SER A 274 11.30 -8.08 7.77
C SER A 274 10.48 -7.57 6.58
N VAL A 275 10.06 -6.32 6.62
CA VAL A 275 9.30 -5.69 5.53
C VAL A 275 10.13 -5.62 4.25
N VAL A 276 11.40 -5.24 4.34
CA VAL A 276 12.30 -5.16 3.17
C VAL A 276 12.51 -6.52 2.52
N VAL A 277 12.76 -7.58 3.29
CA VAL A 277 12.89 -8.95 2.75
C VAL A 277 11.63 -9.35 1.99
N VAL A 278 10.45 -9.08 2.55
CA VAL A 278 9.17 -9.39 1.92
C VAL A 278 8.95 -8.56 0.65
N ILE A 279 9.30 -7.27 0.66
CA ILE A 279 9.21 -6.42 -0.53
C ILE A 279 10.10 -6.97 -1.65
N ILE A 280 11.39 -7.14 -1.39
CA ILE A 280 12.35 -7.64 -2.38
C ILE A 280 11.90 -9.01 -2.89
N GLY A 281 11.57 -9.93 -1.99
CA GLY A 281 11.15 -11.28 -2.35
C GLY A 281 9.89 -11.30 -3.21
N THR A 282 8.86 -10.53 -2.86
CA THR A 282 7.61 -10.48 -3.63
C THR A 282 7.78 -9.78 -4.98
N ILE A 283 8.62 -8.73 -5.08
CA ILE A 283 8.93 -8.07 -6.34
C ILE A 283 9.69 -9.01 -7.28
N LEU A 284 10.73 -9.69 -6.78
CA LEU A 284 11.50 -10.65 -7.57
C LEU A 284 10.62 -11.82 -8.03
N LEU A 285 9.82 -12.40 -7.13
CA LEU A 285 8.88 -13.46 -7.49
C LEU A 285 7.89 -13.00 -8.56
N ALA A 286 7.20 -11.89 -8.35
CA ALA A 286 6.23 -11.38 -9.32
C ALA A 286 6.91 -10.98 -10.64
N GLY A 287 8.06 -10.28 -10.60
CA GLY A 287 8.78 -9.84 -11.78
C GLY A 287 9.26 -10.98 -12.67
N LEU A 288 9.77 -12.04 -12.07
CA LEU A 288 10.30 -13.19 -12.80
C LEU A 288 9.21 -14.16 -13.28
N THR A 289 8.13 -14.31 -12.52
CA THR A 289 7.15 -15.38 -12.74
C THR A 289 5.81 -14.93 -13.29
N ALA A 290 5.44 -13.65 -13.19
CA ALA A 290 4.12 -13.19 -13.61
C ALA A 290 3.85 -13.39 -15.11
N ARG A 291 4.83 -13.12 -15.97
CA ARG A 291 4.68 -13.31 -17.42
C ARG A 291 4.55 -14.79 -17.81
N PRO A 292 5.48 -15.71 -17.42
CA PRO A 292 5.32 -17.14 -17.73
C PRO A 292 4.04 -17.72 -17.14
N LEU A 293 3.65 -17.30 -15.93
CA LEU A 293 2.39 -17.74 -15.34
C LEU A 293 1.17 -17.24 -16.14
N ALA A 294 1.16 -15.99 -16.58
CA ALA A 294 0.07 -15.47 -17.41
C ALA A 294 -0.07 -16.23 -18.73
N VAL A 295 1.06 -16.61 -19.36
CA VAL A 295 1.06 -17.43 -20.58
C VAL A 295 0.49 -18.83 -20.29
N GLN A 296 0.94 -19.50 -19.24
CA GLN A 296 0.45 -20.84 -18.86
C GLN A 296 -1.05 -20.83 -18.52
N LEU A 297 -1.55 -19.77 -17.91
CA LEU A 297 -2.96 -19.62 -17.56
C LEU A 297 -3.84 -19.11 -18.71
N GLY A 298 -3.27 -18.84 -19.88
CA GLY A 298 -3.98 -18.30 -21.05
C GLY A 298 -4.45 -16.86 -20.86
N LEU A 299 -3.85 -16.11 -19.96
CA LEU A 299 -4.20 -14.71 -19.65
C LEU A 299 -3.30 -13.69 -20.35
N ALA A 300 -2.18 -14.07 -20.96
CA ALA A 300 -1.31 -13.15 -21.68
C ALA A 300 -1.93 -12.70 -23.00
N GLN A 301 -1.72 -11.43 -23.36
CA GLN A 301 -1.97 -10.96 -24.72
C GLN A 301 -0.75 -11.34 -25.58
N SER A 302 -1.02 -11.95 -26.74
CA SER A 302 -0.02 -12.22 -27.75
C SER A 302 0.51 -10.94 -28.35
#